data_eb484277577a5aa1d09145f1ec59d6d9
#
_entry.id   eb484277577a5aa1d09145f1ec59d6d9
#
_cell.length_a   1.000
_cell.length_b   1.000
_cell.length_c   1.000
_cell.angle_alpha   90.00
_cell.angle_beta   90.00
_cell.angle_gamma   90.00
#
_symmetry.space_group_name_H-M   'P 1'
#
loop_
_entity.id
_entity.type
_entity.pdbx_description
1 polymer ?
#
loop_
_entity_poly.entity_id
_entity_poly.type
_entity_poly.pdbx_seq_one_letter_code
_entity_poly.pdbx_strand_id
1 'polypeptide(L)'
;SDRNVFFYESNTASVADSIPTGTPFTNTANPQRLYFRVLNTDTGCVSNSLGSFDLIVEDLPPEITIADLHDCDDDTVGNDKDGEHTFDLTSKTAEIQTALGGSASSFAISYHILLKDAKNDNAAITSYTTLPTDGSEKEIFVRIKDNLTGCVRYDNSFKVIVDKLPTPLISTIEIEQCESDGQIKYNLNTLVDRYSANAANETFEFYLDTALTNPVVDAENFVVPLGISALNVYIKIVDNNSLCARFDDVFTAGGPREPIRVSFAVGTNNVPAAFTPLTFYDCVDESSGVPVTGTFDTSIFNDIR
;
A
#
# COMPACT_ATOMS: atom_id res chain seq x y z
N SER A 1 -15.50 58.79 25.19
CA SER A 1 -16.00 59.68 24.12
C SER A 1 -16.57 58.81 23.01
N ASP A 2 -17.83 58.98 22.75
CA ASP A 2 -18.52 58.22 21.70
C ASP A 2 -18.15 58.77 20.34
N ARG A 3 -17.71 57.89 19.44
CA ARG A 3 -17.32 58.22 18.07
C ARG A 3 -18.07 57.31 17.12
N ASN A 4 -18.67 57.90 16.10
CA ASN A 4 -19.27 57.20 14.98
C ASN A 4 -18.37 57.32 13.74
N VAL A 5 -18.22 56.23 12.98
CA VAL A 5 -17.47 56.22 11.73
C VAL A 5 -18.47 56.02 10.60
N PHE A 6 -18.36 56.91 9.60
CA PHE A 6 -19.16 56.84 8.38
C PHE A 6 -18.25 56.43 7.23
N PHE A 7 -18.69 55.48 6.43
CA PHE A 7 -17.96 54.99 5.26
C PHE A 7 -18.60 55.46 3.97
N TYR A 8 -17.78 55.69 2.96
CA TYR A 8 -18.20 56.27 1.66
C TYR A 8 -17.48 55.55 0.51
N GLU A 9 -18.14 55.45 -0.65
CA GLU A 9 -17.53 54.95 -1.90
C GLU A 9 -16.78 56.05 -2.66
N SER A 10 -17.03 57.34 -2.39
CA SER A 10 -16.40 58.47 -3.06
C SER A 10 -15.74 59.42 -2.07
N ASN A 11 -14.63 60.03 -2.47
CA ASN A 11 -13.96 61.07 -1.71
C ASN A 11 -14.71 62.42 -1.69
N THR A 12 -15.75 62.58 -2.51
CA THR A 12 -16.59 63.77 -2.62
C THR A 12 -17.94 63.61 -1.93
N ALA A 13 -18.22 62.42 -1.38
CA ALA A 13 -19.52 62.12 -0.76
C ALA A 13 -19.81 62.94 0.49
N SER A 14 -21.06 63.25 0.70
CA SER A 14 -21.59 63.92 1.91
C SER A 14 -21.99 62.83 2.95
N VAL A 15 -22.30 63.25 4.17
CA VAL A 15 -22.76 62.33 5.24
C VAL A 15 -24.05 61.60 4.82
N ALA A 16 -24.86 62.22 3.96
CA ALA A 16 -26.10 61.62 3.42
C ALA A 16 -25.82 60.46 2.47
N ASP A 17 -24.64 60.37 1.87
CA ASP A 17 -24.19 59.34 0.95
C ASP A 17 -23.42 58.18 1.65
N SER A 18 -23.48 58.14 2.97
CA SER A 18 -22.74 57.12 3.74
C SER A 18 -23.32 55.72 3.50
N ILE A 19 -22.42 54.72 3.43
CA ILE A 19 -22.79 53.32 3.41
C ILE A 19 -23.56 53.00 4.69
N PRO A 20 -24.75 52.37 4.64
CA PRO A 20 -25.54 52.10 5.83
C PRO A 20 -24.75 51.20 6.81
N THR A 21 -24.70 51.57 8.08
CA THR A 21 -24.07 50.76 9.13
C THR A 21 -24.88 49.50 9.40
N GLY A 22 -24.19 48.39 9.60
CA GLY A 22 -24.80 47.09 9.94
C GLY A 22 -25.31 46.29 8.75
N THR A 23 -25.15 46.79 7.51
CA THR A 23 -25.42 45.99 6.32
C THR A 23 -24.11 45.49 5.69
N PRO A 24 -24.06 44.24 5.16
CA PRO A 24 -22.91 43.79 4.39
C PRO A 24 -22.70 44.70 3.15
N PHE A 25 -21.44 45.07 2.93
CA PHE A 25 -21.03 45.82 1.73
C PHE A 25 -20.42 44.85 0.71
N THR A 26 -20.83 44.91 -0.54
CA THR A 26 -20.27 44.15 -1.65
C THR A 26 -19.44 45.07 -2.52
N ASN A 27 -18.17 44.76 -2.70
CA ASN A 27 -17.28 45.53 -3.58
C ASN A 27 -17.70 45.39 -5.05
N THR A 28 -17.57 46.48 -5.82
CA THR A 28 -17.86 46.54 -7.26
C THR A 28 -16.59 46.56 -8.11
N ALA A 29 -15.45 46.70 -7.50
CA ALA A 29 -14.11 46.63 -8.09
C ALA A 29 -13.15 45.90 -7.16
N ASN A 30 -12.01 45.42 -7.66
CA ASN A 30 -10.97 44.77 -6.89
C ASN A 30 -9.56 45.27 -7.32
N PRO A 31 -8.83 45.99 -6.49
CA PRO A 31 -9.23 46.55 -5.20
C PRO A 31 -10.28 47.68 -5.34
N GLN A 32 -11.11 47.86 -4.30
CA GLN A 32 -12.03 48.96 -4.19
C GLN A 32 -11.63 49.87 -3.01
N ARG A 33 -11.40 51.16 -3.29
CA ARG A 33 -11.09 52.17 -2.27
C ARG A 33 -12.33 52.68 -1.62
N LEU A 34 -12.39 52.61 -0.31
CA LEU A 34 -13.41 53.22 0.52
C LEU A 34 -12.77 54.36 1.36
N TYR A 35 -13.63 55.32 1.67
CA TYR A 35 -13.25 56.49 2.48
C TYR A 35 -14.03 56.50 3.77
N PHE A 36 -13.52 57.18 4.80
CA PHE A 36 -14.22 57.28 6.07
C PHE A 36 -14.00 58.66 6.74
N ARG A 37 -15.01 59.06 7.52
CA ARG A 37 -14.94 60.19 8.45
C ARG A 37 -15.37 59.77 9.84
N VAL A 38 -14.84 60.45 10.84
CA VAL A 38 -15.17 60.19 12.23
C VAL A 38 -15.99 61.38 12.76
N LEU A 39 -17.17 61.11 13.32
CA LEU A 39 -18.00 62.06 14.03
C LEU A 39 -17.77 61.87 15.54
N ASN A 40 -17.47 62.92 16.24
CA ASN A 40 -17.54 62.99 17.69
C ASN A 40 -19.02 63.28 18.08
N THR A 41 -19.67 62.33 18.73
CA THR A 41 -21.11 62.42 19.08
C THR A 41 -21.36 63.41 20.22
N ASP A 42 -20.35 63.71 21.06
CA ASP A 42 -20.51 64.66 22.19
C ASP A 42 -20.48 66.11 21.70
N THR A 43 -19.69 66.40 20.67
CA THR A 43 -19.46 67.74 20.16
C THR A 43 -20.13 68.02 18.83
N GLY A 44 -20.60 66.97 18.11
CA GLY A 44 -21.11 67.05 16.77
C GLY A 44 -20.04 67.36 15.69
N CYS A 45 -18.77 67.39 16.04
CA CYS A 45 -17.69 67.66 15.11
C CYS A 45 -17.34 66.48 14.22
N VAL A 46 -17.26 66.70 12.89
CA VAL A 46 -16.78 65.71 11.91
C VAL A 46 -15.32 65.97 11.58
N SER A 47 -14.53 64.92 11.39
CA SER A 47 -13.11 65.00 11.01
C SER A 47 -12.96 65.79 9.71
N ASN A 48 -12.04 66.78 9.68
CA ASN A 48 -11.77 67.56 8.48
C ASN A 48 -11.02 66.77 7.40
N SER A 49 -10.25 65.75 7.80
CA SER A 49 -9.54 64.88 6.88
C SER A 49 -10.35 63.62 6.60
N LEU A 50 -10.32 63.21 5.34
CA LEU A 50 -10.88 61.97 4.88
C LEU A 50 -9.82 60.87 5.02
N GLY A 51 -10.11 59.81 5.80
CA GLY A 51 -9.31 58.58 5.79
C GLY A 51 -9.74 57.70 4.62
N SER A 52 -8.87 56.80 4.22
CA SER A 52 -9.19 55.80 3.20
C SER A 52 -8.54 54.46 3.47
N PHE A 53 -9.12 53.39 2.96
CA PHE A 53 -8.56 52.03 2.94
C PHE A 53 -9.04 51.31 1.69
N ASP A 54 -8.32 50.26 1.28
CA ASP A 54 -8.68 49.46 0.13
C ASP A 54 -9.30 48.10 0.60
N LEU A 55 -10.42 47.73 -0.03
CA LEU A 55 -10.98 46.40 0.04
C LEU A 55 -10.31 45.55 -1.07
N ILE A 56 -9.66 44.46 -0.70
CA ILE A 56 -9.01 43.55 -1.62
C ILE A 56 -9.62 42.18 -1.39
N VAL A 57 -10.08 41.57 -2.47
CA VAL A 57 -10.54 40.19 -2.50
C VAL A 57 -9.46 39.37 -3.21
N GLU A 58 -8.88 38.45 -2.48
CA GLU A 58 -7.83 37.55 -2.96
C GLU A 58 -8.45 36.21 -3.35
N ASP A 59 -7.82 35.53 -4.32
CA ASP A 59 -8.22 34.20 -4.73
C ASP A 59 -7.88 33.17 -3.65
N LEU A 60 -8.68 32.11 -3.58
CA LEU A 60 -8.35 30.95 -2.77
C LEU A 60 -7.09 30.25 -3.33
N PRO A 61 -6.31 29.55 -2.51
CA PRO A 61 -5.34 28.61 -3.01
C PRO A 61 -5.95 27.70 -4.09
N PRO A 62 -5.20 27.34 -5.16
CA PRO A 62 -5.76 26.55 -6.25
C PRO A 62 -6.29 25.19 -5.74
N GLU A 63 -7.32 24.68 -6.41
CA GLU A 63 -7.74 23.30 -6.26
C GLU A 63 -6.70 22.39 -6.92
N ILE A 64 -6.30 21.33 -6.21
CA ILE A 64 -5.28 20.38 -6.66
C ILE A 64 -5.79 18.95 -6.53
N THR A 65 -5.27 18.07 -7.38
CA THR A 65 -5.45 16.63 -7.24
C THR A 65 -4.28 16.09 -6.43
N ILE A 66 -4.57 15.31 -5.38
CA ILE A 66 -3.61 14.66 -4.52
C ILE A 66 -3.77 13.16 -4.73
N ALA A 67 -2.69 12.45 -5.04
CA ALA A 67 -2.75 11.01 -5.17
C ALA A 67 -3.04 10.34 -3.83
N ASP A 68 -3.78 9.24 -3.84
CA ASP A 68 -4.04 8.44 -2.65
C ASP A 68 -2.72 7.89 -2.06
N LEU A 69 -2.71 7.63 -0.77
CA LEU A 69 -1.57 7.08 -0.05
C LEU A 69 -1.85 5.62 0.26
N HIS A 70 -1.05 4.74 -0.34
CA HIS A 70 -1.18 3.29 -0.20
C HIS A 70 -0.07 2.73 0.68
N ASP A 71 -0.40 1.73 1.49
CA ASP A 71 0.57 0.89 2.19
C ASP A 71 -0.01 -0.52 2.39
N CYS A 72 0.86 -1.49 2.68
CA CYS A 72 0.46 -2.88 2.81
C CYS A 72 -0.03 -3.19 4.22
N ASP A 73 -1.02 -4.08 4.33
CA ASP A 73 -1.52 -4.63 5.59
C ASP A 73 -0.45 -5.54 6.21
N ASP A 74 0.36 -5.00 7.10
CA ASP A 74 1.47 -5.69 7.75
C ASP A 74 1.24 -5.87 9.27
N ASP A 75 2.22 -6.44 9.98
CA ASP A 75 2.13 -6.69 11.42
C ASP A 75 2.57 -5.53 12.29
N THR A 76 2.86 -4.37 11.72
CA THR A 76 3.34 -3.22 12.50
C THR A 76 2.24 -2.64 13.36
N VAL A 77 0.98 -2.82 12.94
CA VAL A 77 -0.22 -2.52 13.71
C VAL A 77 -1.18 -3.70 13.59
N GLY A 78 -1.66 -4.24 14.69
CA GLY A 78 -2.61 -5.34 14.66
C GLY A 78 -2.02 -6.62 14.07
N ASN A 79 -2.59 -7.08 12.96
CA ASN A 79 -2.13 -8.24 12.19
C ASN A 79 -2.33 -8.00 10.68
N ASP A 80 -1.70 -8.82 9.85
CA ASP A 80 -1.65 -8.68 8.39
C ASP A 80 -2.95 -8.96 7.61
N LYS A 81 -4.13 -8.81 8.27
CA LYS A 81 -5.46 -9.07 7.68
C LYS A 81 -6.56 -8.20 8.24
N ASP A 82 -6.25 -7.30 9.16
CA ASP A 82 -7.27 -6.49 9.84
C ASP A 82 -7.52 -5.13 9.17
N GLY A 83 -6.68 -4.75 8.19
CA GLY A 83 -6.77 -3.47 7.49
C GLY A 83 -6.29 -2.31 8.35
N GLU A 84 -5.45 -2.56 9.35
CA GLU A 84 -4.86 -1.54 10.21
C GLU A 84 -3.43 -1.22 9.78
N HIS A 85 -3.17 0.06 9.50
CA HIS A 85 -1.83 0.58 9.21
C HIS A 85 -1.72 2.03 9.66
N THR A 86 -0.52 2.47 10.05
CA THR A 86 -0.27 3.85 10.46
C THR A 86 0.42 4.62 9.35
N PHE A 87 -0.31 5.54 8.72
CA PHE A 87 0.18 6.40 7.65
C PHE A 87 0.82 7.68 8.21
N ASP A 88 2.00 8.04 7.70
CA ASP A 88 2.58 9.37 7.87
C ASP A 88 2.02 10.31 6.79
N LEU A 89 1.07 11.16 7.17
CA LEU A 89 0.42 12.11 6.25
C LEU A 89 1.37 13.20 5.78
N THR A 90 2.43 13.49 6.56
CA THR A 90 3.41 14.54 6.21
C THR A 90 4.22 14.19 4.96
N SER A 91 4.28 12.91 4.58
CA SER A 91 4.86 12.42 3.33
C SER A 91 4.23 13.07 2.09
N LYS A 92 2.94 13.46 2.15
CA LYS A 92 2.22 14.14 1.07
C LYS A 92 2.52 15.65 0.94
N THR A 93 3.17 16.25 1.94
CA THR A 93 3.40 17.71 1.98
C THR A 93 4.19 18.21 0.76
N ALA A 94 5.23 17.49 0.35
CA ALA A 94 6.06 17.89 -0.79
C ALA A 94 5.32 17.82 -2.13
N GLU A 95 4.49 16.77 -2.32
CA GLU A 95 3.61 16.61 -3.49
C GLU A 95 2.63 17.78 -3.59
N ILE A 96 1.94 18.11 -2.48
CA ILE A 96 0.97 19.20 -2.38
C ILE A 96 1.65 20.55 -2.68
N GLN A 97 2.81 20.83 -2.09
CA GLN A 97 3.56 22.06 -2.34
C GLN A 97 3.97 22.19 -3.81
N THR A 98 4.38 21.09 -4.43
CA THR A 98 4.72 21.06 -5.86
C THR A 98 3.51 21.34 -6.74
N ALA A 99 2.37 20.74 -6.44
CA ALA A 99 1.11 20.95 -7.17
C ALA A 99 0.60 22.40 -7.06
N LEU A 100 0.85 23.05 -5.90
CA LEU A 100 0.52 24.46 -5.69
C LEU A 100 1.44 25.44 -6.44
N GLY A 101 2.58 25.00 -6.97
CA GLY A 101 3.51 25.82 -7.75
C GLY A 101 4.25 26.90 -6.97
N GLY A 102 4.14 26.90 -5.62
CA GLY A 102 4.78 27.87 -4.74
C GLY A 102 6.07 27.33 -4.10
N SER A 103 6.78 28.22 -3.39
CA SER A 103 7.84 27.78 -2.49
C SER A 103 7.24 27.11 -1.26
N ALA A 104 8.00 26.23 -0.60
CA ALA A 104 7.56 25.49 0.60
C ALA A 104 7.04 26.39 1.74
N SER A 105 7.45 27.68 1.78
CA SER A 105 7.01 28.66 2.76
C SER A 105 5.76 29.46 2.36
N SER A 106 5.28 29.31 1.11
CA SER A 106 4.13 30.09 0.61
C SER A 106 2.81 29.62 1.21
N PHE A 107 2.70 28.32 1.52
CA PHE A 107 1.46 27.71 2.01
C PHE A 107 1.70 26.95 3.31
N ALA A 108 0.79 27.11 4.27
CA ALA A 108 0.68 26.24 5.43
C ALA A 108 -0.33 25.12 5.11
N ILE A 109 0.10 23.86 5.31
CA ILE A 109 -0.66 22.66 5.03
C ILE A 109 -0.96 21.93 6.33
N SER A 110 -2.20 21.52 6.53
CA SER A 110 -2.60 20.66 7.65
C SER A 110 -3.60 19.60 7.20
N TYR A 111 -3.62 18.45 7.91
CA TYR A 111 -4.43 17.28 7.59
C TYR A 111 -5.49 17.07 8.66
N HIS A 112 -6.69 16.64 8.25
CA HIS A 112 -7.84 16.51 9.14
C HIS A 112 -8.70 15.30 8.76
N ILE A 113 -9.30 14.64 9.76
CA ILE A 113 -10.20 13.51 9.53
C ILE A 113 -11.59 13.97 9.05
N LEU A 114 -11.99 15.18 9.44
CA LEU A 114 -13.33 15.70 9.13
C LEU A 114 -13.22 17.04 8.40
N LEU A 115 -14.03 17.21 7.35
CA LEU A 115 -14.12 18.46 6.60
C LEU A 115 -14.40 19.68 7.49
N LYS A 116 -15.26 19.52 8.51
CA LYS A 116 -15.55 20.62 9.47
C LYS A 116 -14.32 21.06 10.26
N ASP A 117 -13.40 20.13 10.56
CA ASP A 117 -12.18 20.41 11.31
C ASP A 117 -11.14 21.09 10.40
N ALA A 118 -11.04 20.66 9.14
CA ALA A 118 -10.26 21.36 8.13
C ALA A 118 -10.74 22.80 7.92
N LYS A 119 -12.06 23.02 7.86
CA LYS A 119 -12.67 24.36 7.73
C LYS A 119 -12.33 25.26 8.92
N ASN A 120 -12.41 24.74 10.14
CA ASN A 120 -12.29 25.51 11.38
C ASN A 120 -10.88 25.52 11.97
N ASP A 121 -9.91 24.90 11.31
CA ASP A 121 -8.52 24.74 11.78
C ASP A 121 -8.43 24.01 13.14
N ASN A 122 -9.23 22.96 13.31
CA ASN A 122 -9.29 22.16 14.53
C ASN A 122 -8.73 20.77 14.29
N ALA A 123 -8.21 20.15 15.38
CA ALA A 123 -7.81 18.75 15.39
C ALA A 123 -6.93 18.32 14.20
N ALA A 124 -5.93 19.14 13.84
CA ALA A 124 -4.95 18.78 12.84
C ALA A 124 -4.13 17.55 13.30
N ILE A 125 -3.84 16.65 12.37
CA ILE A 125 -3.09 15.42 12.59
C ILE A 125 -1.89 15.35 11.65
N THR A 126 -0.86 14.60 12.03
CA THR A 126 0.33 14.34 11.19
C THR A 126 0.40 12.89 10.74
N SER A 127 -0.31 12.00 11.42
CA SER A 127 -0.43 10.59 11.09
C SER A 127 -1.86 10.11 11.33
N TYR A 128 -2.23 9.01 10.70
CA TYR A 128 -3.51 8.35 10.89
C TYR A 128 -3.34 6.84 10.89
N THR A 129 -3.85 6.18 11.92
CA THR A 129 -3.96 4.72 11.96
C THR A 129 -5.37 4.34 11.51
N THR A 130 -5.47 3.56 10.45
CA THR A 130 -6.76 3.03 9.98
C THR A 130 -7.36 2.10 11.04
N LEU A 131 -8.67 2.09 11.13
CA LEU A 131 -9.42 1.25 12.05
C LEU A 131 -10.17 0.17 11.27
N PRO A 132 -10.45 -1.01 11.84
CA PRO A 132 -11.24 -2.05 11.19
C PRO A 132 -12.59 -1.54 10.67
N THR A 133 -13.13 -0.50 11.32
CA THR A 133 -14.39 0.17 10.93
C THR A 133 -14.26 1.08 9.70
N ASP A 134 -13.05 1.43 9.28
CA ASP A 134 -12.80 2.27 8.10
C ASP A 134 -12.90 1.45 6.79
N GLY A 135 -12.90 0.12 6.87
CA GLY A 135 -13.04 -0.75 5.71
C GLY A 135 -11.82 -0.75 4.78
N SER A 136 -10.61 -0.62 5.33
CA SER A 136 -9.31 -0.51 4.65
C SER A 136 -9.04 0.81 3.92
N GLU A 137 -9.92 1.80 3.96
CA GLU A 137 -9.68 3.13 3.39
C GLU A 137 -10.26 4.25 4.26
N LYS A 138 -9.60 5.41 4.26
CA LYS A 138 -10.08 6.60 4.95
C LYS A 138 -9.79 7.85 4.17
N GLU A 139 -10.79 8.73 4.03
CA GLU A 139 -10.61 10.05 3.45
C GLU A 139 -9.97 11.02 4.47
N ILE A 140 -8.92 11.72 4.03
CA ILE A 140 -8.18 12.73 4.78
C ILE A 140 -8.36 14.07 4.06
N PHE A 141 -8.89 15.07 4.77
CA PHE A 141 -9.07 16.41 4.26
C PHE A 141 -7.81 17.25 4.46
N VAL A 142 -7.49 18.05 3.44
CA VAL A 142 -6.30 18.89 3.42
C VAL A 142 -6.72 20.36 3.47
N ARG A 143 -6.25 21.06 4.50
CA ARG A 143 -6.38 22.50 4.62
C ARG A 143 -5.11 23.16 4.10
N ILE A 144 -5.28 24.09 3.15
CA ILE A 144 -4.22 24.87 2.52
C ILE A 144 -4.48 26.33 2.82
N LYS A 145 -3.56 26.98 3.53
CA LYS A 145 -3.63 28.40 3.84
C LYS A 145 -2.49 29.13 3.13
N ASP A 146 -2.82 30.12 2.35
CA ASP A 146 -1.84 31.06 1.80
C ASP A 146 -1.30 31.94 2.93
N ASN A 147 0.02 31.94 3.11
CA ASN A 147 0.67 32.65 4.19
C ASN A 147 0.75 34.18 3.95
N LEU A 148 0.62 34.63 2.70
CA LEU A 148 0.64 36.03 2.35
C LEU A 148 -0.73 36.68 2.51
N THR A 149 -1.77 36.07 1.93
CA THR A 149 -3.14 36.60 1.86
C THR A 149 -4.00 36.14 3.05
N GLY A 150 -3.66 35.00 3.65
CA GLY A 150 -4.44 34.36 4.69
C GLY A 150 -5.65 33.57 4.16
N CYS A 151 -5.87 33.55 2.84
CA CYS A 151 -6.97 32.80 2.22
C CYS A 151 -6.79 31.30 2.41
N VAL A 152 -7.89 30.58 2.60
CA VAL A 152 -7.87 29.16 2.95
C VAL A 152 -8.75 28.35 2.04
N ARG A 153 -8.18 27.25 1.49
CA ARG A 153 -8.92 26.15 0.88
C ARG A 153 -8.89 24.94 1.80
N TYR A 154 -10.01 24.24 1.97
CA TYR A 154 -10.15 23.13 2.91
C TYR A 154 -10.92 21.92 2.34
N ASP A 155 -11.25 21.96 1.05
CA ASP A 155 -12.04 20.98 0.32
C ASP A 155 -11.21 20.03 -0.56
N ASN A 156 -9.89 20.12 -0.52
CA ASN A 156 -9.01 19.10 -1.09
C ASN A 156 -8.99 17.88 -0.17
N SER A 157 -8.90 16.69 -0.74
CA SER A 157 -8.76 15.45 0.01
C SER A 157 -7.98 14.40 -0.77
N PHE A 158 -7.53 13.37 -0.09
CA PHE A 158 -7.00 12.11 -0.61
C PHE A 158 -7.40 10.99 0.33
N LYS A 159 -7.28 9.74 -0.14
CA LYS A 159 -7.50 8.58 0.72
C LYS A 159 -6.17 8.01 1.21
N VAL A 160 -6.18 7.48 2.43
CA VAL A 160 -5.23 6.47 2.88
C VAL A 160 -5.87 5.11 2.66
N ILE A 161 -5.13 4.16 2.07
CA ILE A 161 -5.64 2.85 1.65
C ILE A 161 -4.66 1.78 2.11
N VAL A 162 -5.19 0.79 2.84
CA VAL A 162 -4.44 -0.38 3.26
C VAL A 162 -4.66 -1.49 2.24
N ASP A 163 -3.63 -1.83 1.49
CA ASP A 163 -3.65 -2.87 0.49
C ASP A 163 -3.39 -4.24 1.11
N LYS A 164 -4.18 -5.23 0.71
CA LYS A 164 -4.06 -6.59 1.22
C LYS A 164 -2.81 -7.27 0.69
N LEU A 165 -2.16 -8.04 1.56
CA LEU A 165 -1.09 -8.94 1.14
C LEU A 165 -1.64 -10.12 0.32
N PRO A 166 -0.86 -10.70 -0.61
CA PRO A 166 -1.17 -11.97 -1.24
C PRO A 166 -1.55 -13.04 -0.23
N THR A 167 -2.52 -13.89 -0.57
CA THR A 167 -2.97 -14.96 0.34
C THR A 167 -2.56 -16.31 -0.24
N PRO A 168 -1.51 -16.96 0.28
CA PRO A 168 -1.09 -18.27 -0.19
C PRO A 168 -2.11 -19.33 0.17
N LEU A 169 -2.35 -20.26 -0.76
CA LEU A 169 -3.20 -21.43 -0.57
C LEU A 169 -2.52 -22.49 0.29
N ILE A 170 -1.20 -22.54 0.21
CA ILE A 170 -0.36 -23.55 0.85
C ILE A 170 1.01 -22.94 1.14
N SER A 171 1.64 -23.27 2.26
CA SER A 171 2.98 -22.81 2.61
C SER A 171 4.10 -23.67 2.01
N THR A 172 3.88 -24.97 1.86
CA THR A 172 4.92 -25.89 1.40
C THR A 172 4.38 -26.83 0.33
N ILE A 173 5.12 -26.96 -0.77
CA ILE A 173 4.95 -28.03 -1.76
C ILE A 173 6.15 -28.96 -1.61
N GLU A 174 5.90 -30.22 -1.34
CA GLU A 174 6.93 -31.25 -1.30
C GLU A 174 7.03 -31.92 -2.67
N ILE A 175 8.25 -32.07 -3.17
CA ILE A 175 8.59 -32.75 -4.41
C ILE A 175 9.62 -33.83 -4.09
N GLU A 176 9.21 -35.06 -4.23
CA GLU A 176 10.11 -36.21 -4.14
C GLU A 176 10.62 -36.57 -5.53
N GLN A 177 11.93 -36.61 -5.69
CA GLN A 177 12.56 -37.03 -6.96
C GLN A 177 13.68 -38.03 -6.67
N CYS A 178 13.82 -38.99 -7.56
CA CYS A 178 14.95 -39.92 -7.54
C CYS A 178 16.06 -39.36 -8.41
N GLU A 179 17.31 -39.48 -7.91
CA GLU A 179 18.52 -39.19 -8.69
C GLU A 179 18.66 -40.25 -9.79
N SER A 180 18.16 -39.97 -11.01
CA SER A 180 18.38 -40.83 -12.17
C SER A 180 19.25 -40.06 -13.19
N ASP A 181 20.37 -40.67 -13.60
CA ASP A 181 21.18 -40.32 -14.78
C ASP A 181 21.55 -38.83 -15.02
N GLY A 182 21.72 -37.99 -13.96
CA GLY A 182 22.15 -36.62 -14.13
C GLY A 182 21.41 -35.60 -13.27
N GLN A 183 21.56 -34.32 -13.59
CA GLN A 183 20.97 -33.21 -12.85
C GLN A 183 19.44 -33.22 -12.97
N ILE A 184 18.77 -33.08 -11.83
CA ILE A 184 17.32 -32.87 -11.77
C ILE A 184 17.05 -31.42 -12.19
N LYS A 185 16.30 -31.23 -13.29
CA LYS A 185 15.83 -29.94 -13.75
C LYS A 185 14.33 -29.80 -13.45
N TYR A 186 13.94 -28.68 -12.90
CA TYR A 186 12.56 -28.41 -12.55
C TYR A 186 12.15 -27.01 -12.97
N ASN A 187 10.94 -26.86 -13.54
CA ASN A 187 10.37 -25.57 -13.85
C ASN A 187 9.51 -25.10 -12.64
N LEU A 188 10.06 -24.19 -11.82
CA LEU A 188 9.38 -23.66 -10.64
C LEU A 188 8.13 -22.87 -10.99
N ASN A 189 8.07 -22.26 -12.20
CA ASN A 189 6.91 -21.50 -12.64
C ASN A 189 5.65 -22.37 -12.84
N THR A 190 5.80 -23.68 -12.94
CA THR A 190 4.64 -24.60 -13.03
C THR A 190 3.90 -24.77 -11.69
N LEU A 191 4.47 -24.22 -10.60
CA LEU A 191 3.92 -24.36 -9.25
C LEU A 191 3.09 -23.17 -8.80
N VAL A 192 3.13 -22.04 -9.53
CA VAL A 192 2.54 -20.77 -9.07
C VAL A 192 1.03 -20.87 -8.80
N ASP A 193 0.29 -21.59 -9.66
CA ASP A 193 -1.16 -21.81 -9.47
C ASP A 193 -1.50 -22.67 -8.25
N ARG A 194 -0.53 -23.40 -7.70
CA ARG A 194 -0.71 -24.17 -6.46
C ARG A 194 -0.52 -23.30 -5.23
N TYR A 195 0.23 -22.21 -5.35
CA TYR A 195 0.47 -21.27 -4.25
C TYR A 195 -0.57 -20.17 -4.17
N SER A 196 -1.14 -19.74 -5.29
CA SER A 196 -2.15 -18.68 -5.27
C SER A 196 -3.25 -18.91 -6.28
N ALA A 197 -4.50 -18.63 -5.88
CA ALA A 197 -5.65 -18.59 -6.78
C ALA A 197 -5.65 -17.34 -7.68
N ASN A 198 -4.80 -16.34 -7.40
CA ASN A 198 -4.67 -15.08 -8.14
C ASN A 198 -3.35 -14.98 -8.92
N ALA A 199 -2.68 -16.10 -9.17
CA ALA A 199 -1.34 -16.16 -9.75
C ALA A 199 -1.17 -15.35 -11.06
N ALA A 200 -2.26 -15.14 -11.84
CA ALA A 200 -2.25 -14.34 -13.05
C ALA A 200 -1.99 -12.84 -12.81
N ASN A 201 -2.28 -12.33 -11.60
CA ASN A 201 -2.10 -10.94 -11.19
C ASN A 201 -0.96 -10.77 -10.18
N GLU A 202 -0.13 -11.81 -10.01
CA GLU A 202 0.95 -11.84 -9.05
C GLU A 202 2.27 -12.20 -9.73
N THR A 203 3.35 -11.75 -9.15
CA THR A 203 4.71 -12.13 -9.54
C THR A 203 5.31 -13.03 -8.46
N PHE A 204 5.93 -14.14 -8.88
CA PHE A 204 6.57 -15.11 -7.99
C PHE A 204 8.08 -14.99 -8.13
N GLU A 205 8.74 -14.70 -7.03
CA GLU A 205 10.19 -14.63 -6.91
C GLU A 205 10.70 -15.80 -6.07
N PHE A 206 11.74 -16.51 -6.55
CA PHE A 206 12.28 -17.70 -5.92
C PHE A 206 13.66 -17.44 -5.34
N TYR A 207 13.95 -17.98 -4.15
CA TYR A 207 15.18 -17.74 -3.40
C TYR A 207 15.71 -19.02 -2.76
N LEU A 208 17.04 -19.09 -2.58
CA LEU A 208 17.72 -20.22 -1.95
C LEU A 208 17.94 -20.04 -0.45
N ASP A 209 17.51 -18.93 0.12
CA ASP A 209 17.62 -18.64 1.56
C ASP A 209 16.36 -17.95 2.09
N THR A 210 16.12 -18.06 3.40
CA THR A 210 14.98 -17.44 4.09
C THR A 210 15.06 -15.91 4.19
N ALA A 211 16.26 -15.33 4.00
CA ALA A 211 16.47 -13.89 4.04
C ALA A 211 16.16 -13.24 2.69
N LEU A 212 15.80 -14.04 1.67
CA LEU A 212 15.49 -13.60 0.30
C LEU A 212 16.64 -12.79 -0.34
N THR A 213 17.90 -13.18 -0.05
CA THR A 213 19.10 -12.49 -0.55
C THR A 213 19.77 -13.20 -1.70
N ASN A 214 19.47 -14.50 -1.90
CA ASN A 214 20.06 -15.35 -2.93
C ASN A 214 18.99 -15.80 -3.93
N PRO A 215 18.70 -14.99 -4.98
CA PRO A 215 17.63 -15.30 -5.92
C PRO A 215 17.99 -16.45 -6.84
N VAL A 216 17.00 -17.25 -7.21
CA VAL A 216 17.08 -18.25 -8.28
C VAL A 216 17.14 -17.52 -9.62
N VAL A 217 18.25 -17.67 -10.38
CA VAL A 217 18.49 -16.94 -11.62
C VAL A 217 17.59 -17.45 -12.77
N ASP A 218 17.35 -18.75 -12.83
CA ASP A 218 16.55 -19.40 -13.89
C ASP A 218 15.53 -20.33 -13.23
N ALA A 219 14.33 -19.81 -12.99
CA ALA A 219 13.24 -20.57 -12.37
C ALA A 219 12.62 -21.59 -13.33
N GLU A 220 12.75 -21.39 -14.65
CA GLU A 220 12.24 -22.31 -15.65
C GLU A 220 13.12 -23.57 -15.78
N ASN A 221 14.42 -23.42 -15.63
CA ASN A 221 15.39 -24.53 -15.70
C ASN A 221 16.15 -24.68 -14.39
N PHE A 222 15.46 -24.59 -13.27
CA PHE A 222 16.06 -24.72 -11.95
C PHE A 222 16.73 -26.09 -11.81
N VAL A 223 18.01 -26.08 -11.42
CA VAL A 223 18.80 -27.30 -11.24
C VAL A 223 18.93 -27.60 -9.76
N VAL A 224 18.43 -28.75 -9.32
CA VAL A 224 18.68 -29.26 -7.97
C VAL A 224 20.11 -29.83 -7.94
N PRO A 225 21.00 -29.36 -7.04
CA PRO A 225 22.38 -29.84 -6.97
C PRO A 225 22.45 -31.34 -6.62
N LEU A 226 23.40 -32.05 -7.23
CA LEU A 226 23.63 -33.45 -6.96
C LEU A 226 24.21 -33.67 -5.54
N GLY A 227 23.90 -34.81 -4.93
CA GLY A 227 24.47 -35.23 -3.66
C GLY A 227 23.88 -34.55 -2.42
N ILE A 228 22.77 -33.80 -2.57
CA ILE A 228 22.02 -33.26 -1.43
C ILE A 228 20.76 -34.09 -1.19
N SER A 229 20.45 -34.35 0.08
CA SER A 229 19.25 -35.11 0.45
C SER A 229 17.97 -34.25 0.48
N ALA A 230 18.10 -32.95 0.66
CA ALA A 230 16.98 -32.00 0.66
C ALA A 230 17.43 -30.60 0.26
N LEU A 231 16.56 -29.86 -0.42
CA LEU A 231 16.74 -28.46 -0.77
C LEU A 231 15.42 -27.73 -0.61
N ASN A 232 15.44 -26.56 0.01
CA ASN A 232 14.31 -25.65 0.04
C ASN A 232 14.53 -24.49 -0.92
N VAL A 233 13.51 -24.16 -1.68
CA VAL A 233 13.41 -22.94 -2.47
C VAL A 233 12.27 -22.11 -1.88
N TYR A 234 12.61 -20.93 -1.39
CA TYR A 234 11.68 -20.00 -0.75
C TYR A 234 11.01 -19.10 -1.78
N ILE A 235 9.80 -18.70 -1.51
CA ILE A 235 8.95 -17.99 -2.48
C ILE A 235 8.45 -16.70 -1.86
N LYS A 236 8.58 -15.61 -2.64
CA LYS A 236 7.95 -14.34 -2.37
C LYS A 236 6.89 -14.11 -3.43
N ILE A 237 5.66 -13.85 -3.02
CA ILE A 237 4.51 -13.55 -3.88
C ILE A 237 4.27 -12.05 -3.80
N VAL A 238 4.23 -11.36 -4.95
CA VAL A 238 4.03 -9.92 -5.05
C VAL A 238 2.77 -9.65 -5.86
N ASP A 239 1.82 -8.92 -5.31
CA ASP A 239 0.66 -8.42 -6.07
C ASP A 239 1.11 -7.35 -7.06
N ASN A 240 0.75 -7.50 -8.35
CA ASN A 240 1.24 -6.63 -9.42
C ASN A 240 0.62 -5.23 -9.41
N ASN A 241 -0.48 -5.00 -8.69
CA ASN A 241 -1.15 -3.70 -8.62
C ASN A 241 -0.67 -2.90 -7.41
N SER A 242 -0.73 -3.49 -6.22
CA SER A 242 -0.37 -2.83 -4.98
C SER A 242 1.13 -2.90 -4.67
N LEU A 243 1.86 -3.85 -5.29
CA LEU A 243 3.24 -4.22 -5.00
C LEU A 243 3.43 -4.79 -3.58
N CYS A 244 2.36 -5.06 -2.88
CA CYS A 244 2.41 -5.74 -1.59
C CYS A 244 2.91 -7.17 -1.75
N ALA A 245 3.78 -7.58 -0.86
CA ALA A 245 4.47 -8.87 -0.98
C ALA A 245 4.32 -9.74 0.27
N ARG A 246 4.20 -11.05 0.04
CA ARG A 246 4.20 -12.06 1.09
C ARG A 246 5.23 -13.15 0.81
N PHE A 247 5.92 -13.60 1.83
CA PHE A 247 6.94 -14.66 1.77
C PHE A 247 6.79 -15.72 2.87
N ASP A 248 5.79 -15.59 3.72
CA ASP A 248 5.46 -16.53 4.80
C ASP A 248 3.99 -16.99 4.69
N ASP A 249 3.63 -17.99 5.44
CA ASP A 249 2.26 -18.47 5.47
C ASP A 249 1.34 -17.48 6.21
N VAL A 250 0.07 -17.69 5.98
CA VAL A 250 -0.97 -16.92 6.63
C VAL A 250 -0.93 -17.15 8.14
N PHE A 251 -0.77 -16.07 8.89
CA PHE A 251 -0.76 -16.08 10.35
C PHE A 251 -1.91 -16.90 10.94
N THR A 252 -1.56 -17.99 11.60
CA THR A 252 -2.47 -18.70 12.49
C THR A 252 -2.23 -18.12 13.88
N ALA A 253 -3.25 -17.50 14.48
CA ALA A 253 -3.13 -16.83 15.76
C ALA A 253 -2.36 -17.67 16.79
N GLY A 254 -1.15 -17.23 17.16
CA GLY A 254 -0.29 -17.84 18.18
C GLY A 254 0.74 -18.86 17.69
N GLY A 255 0.88 -19.11 16.38
CA GLY A 255 1.92 -19.96 15.79
C GLY A 255 3.08 -19.18 15.17
N PRO A 256 4.28 -19.76 15.05
CA PRO A 256 5.34 -19.21 14.23
C PRO A 256 4.91 -19.23 12.77
N ARG A 257 5.24 -18.16 12.02
CA ARG A 257 5.05 -18.13 10.56
C ARG A 257 6.06 -19.05 9.89
N GLU A 258 5.58 -19.86 8.96
CA GLU A 258 6.43 -20.69 8.14
C GLU A 258 6.68 -20.03 6.78
N PRO A 259 7.90 -20.01 6.27
CA PRO A 259 8.18 -19.44 4.95
C PRO A 259 7.50 -20.26 3.85
N ILE A 260 6.96 -19.59 2.84
CA ILE A 260 6.42 -20.24 1.65
C ILE A 260 7.59 -20.86 0.89
N ARG A 261 7.51 -22.19 0.59
CA ARG A 261 8.63 -22.89 -0.03
C ARG A 261 8.22 -24.08 -0.87
N VAL A 262 9.10 -24.44 -1.80
CA VAL A 262 9.17 -25.77 -2.39
C VAL A 262 10.25 -26.56 -1.65
N SER A 263 9.93 -27.74 -1.15
CA SER A 263 10.88 -28.65 -0.53
C SER A 263 11.17 -29.82 -1.47
N PHE A 264 12.40 -29.92 -1.95
CA PHE A 264 12.86 -31.07 -2.74
C PHE A 264 13.47 -32.10 -1.80
N ALA A 265 12.89 -33.29 -1.79
CA ALA A 265 13.49 -34.47 -1.21
C ALA A 265 14.12 -35.31 -2.33
N VAL A 266 15.44 -35.42 -2.29
CA VAL A 266 16.18 -36.22 -3.29
C VAL A 266 16.40 -37.61 -2.71
N GLY A 267 15.60 -38.57 -3.17
CA GLY A 267 15.81 -39.99 -2.87
C GLY A 267 17.09 -40.47 -3.56
N THR A 268 18.12 -40.81 -2.80
CA THR A 268 19.23 -41.60 -3.35
C THR A 268 18.64 -42.95 -3.71
N ASN A 269 18.72 -43.36 -4.97
CA ASN A 269 18.52 -44.75 -5.36
C ASN A 269 19.71 -45.54 -4.78
N ASN A 270 19.73 -45.74 -3.45
CA ASN A 270 20.52 -46.75 -2.85
C ASN A 270 19.84 -48.10 -3.16
N VAL A 271 19.88 -48.46 -4.42
CA VAL A 271 19.86 -49.90 -4.75
C VAL A 271 21.13 -50.43 -4.04
N PRO A 272 20.99 -51.28 -3.02
CA PRO A 272 22.17 -51.82 -2.34
C PRO A 272 23.12 -52.34 -3.41
N ALA A 273 24.36 -51.96 -3.40
CA ALA A 273 25.41 -52.37 -4.34
C ALA A 273 25.63 -53.91 -4.40
N ALA A 274 24.88 -54.64 -3.63
CA ALA A 274 24.78 -56.08 -3.63
C ALA A 274 23.33 -56.51 -3.64
N PHE A 275 22.67 -56.39 -4.79
CA PHE A 275 21.65 -57.38 -5.09
C PHE A 275 22.37 -58.73 -5.18
N THR A 276 22.32 -59.53 -4.13
CA THR A 276 22.55 -60.94 -4.24
C THR A 276 21.52 -61.44 -5.24
N PRO A 277 21.92 -62.03 -6.38
CA PRO A 277 20.93 -62.43 -7.36
C PRO A 277 19.96 -63.38 -6.66
N LEU A 278 18.69 -62.95 -6.55
CA LEU A 278 17.61 -63.80 -6.07
C LEU A 278 17.46 -64.93 -7.09
N THR A 279 17.76 -66.14 -6.69
CA THR A 279 17.56 -67.31 -7.55
C THR A 279 16.16 -67.85 -7.26
N PHE A 280 15.29 -67.75 -8.23
CA PHE A 280 13.96 -68.35 -8.16
C PHE A 280 14.05 -69.77 -8.68
N TYR A 281 13.45 -70.71 -7.96
CA TYR A 281 13.35 -72.10 -8.36
C TYR A 281 11.90 -72.42 -8.74
N ASP A 282 11.70 -72.95 -9.92
CA ASP A 282 10.44 -73.54 -10.34
C ASP A 282 10.62 -75.06 -10.51
N CYS A 283 9.59 -75.81 -10.18
CA CYS A 283 9.62 -77.25 -10.32
C CYS A 283 9.08 -77.63 -11.68
N VAL A 284 9.85 -78.32 -12.49
CA VAL A 284 9.45 -78.78 -13.83
C VAL A 284 9.04 -80.25 -13.73
N ASP A 285 7.95 -80.61 -14.41
CA ASP A 285 7.56 -81.98 -14.60
C ASP A 285 8.41 -82.57 -15.76
N GLU A 286 9.38 -83.36 -15.40
CA GLU A 286 10.30 -84.00 -16.35
C GLU A 286 9.66 -85.01 -17.31
N SER A 287 8.35 -85.22 -17.28
CA SER A 287 7.67 -86.20 -18.09
C SER A 287 7.48 -85.82 -19.57
N SER A 288 7.81 -84.63 -19.99
CA SER A 288 7.44 -84.14 -21.33
C SER A 288 8.58 -83.97 -22.34
N GLY A 289 9.87 -84.12 -21.96
CA GLY A 289 11.00 -84.04 -22.92
C GLY A 289 11.14 -82.64 -23.62
N VAL A 290 10.49 -81.60 -23.13
CA VAL A 290 10.53 -80.23 -23.64
C VAL A 290 11.60 -79.38 -22.84
N PRO A 291 12.25 -78.36 -23.49
CA PRO A 291 13.19 -77.55 -22.80
C PRO A 291 12.58 -76.90 -21.55
N VAL A 292 13.33 -76.89 -20.46
CA VAL A 292 12.92 -76.40 -19.14
C VAL A 292 12.60 -74.89 -19.26
N THR A 293 11.32 -74.57 -19.31
CA THR A 293 10.84 -73.18 -19.25
C THR A 293 9.88 -73.03 -18.08
N GLY A 294 10.26 -72.22 -17.10
CA GLY A 294 9.40 -71.85 -15.94
C GLY A 294 8.60 -70.61 -16.26
N THR A 295 7.40 -70.55 -15.73
CA THR A 295 6.59 -69.33 -15.77
C THR A 295 6.60 -68.68 -14.39
N PHE A 296 7.23 -67.49 -14.26
CA PHE A 296 7.30 -66.79 -13.00
C PHE A 296 6.17 -65.74 -12.94
N ASP A 297 5.48 -65.71 -11.80
CA ASP A 297 4.51 -64.64 -11.53
C ASP A 297 5.26 -63.37 -11.10
N THR A 298 5.23 -62.34 -11.95
CA THR A 298 5.93 -61.05 -11.69
C THR A 298 5.24 -60.22 -10.63
N SER A 299 4.06 -60.60 -10.15
CA SER A 299 3.37 -59.89 -9.06
C SER A 299 4.13 -59.91 -7.74
N ILE A 300 4.96 -60.94 -7.51
CA ILE A 300 5.81 -61.07 -6.33
C ILE A 300 6.86 -59.98 -6.23
N PHE A 301 7.18 -59.28 -7.32
CA PHE A 301 8.14 -58.17 -7.32
C PHE A 301 7.54 -56.85 -6.83
N ASN A 302 6.21 -56.77 -6.68
CA ASN A 302 5.57 -55.56 -6.18
C ASN A 302 5.67 -55.39 -4.65
N ASP A 303 6.04 -56.42 -3.93
CA ASP A 303 6.21 -56.41 -2.45
C ASP A 303 7.63 -56.06 -2.00
N ILE A 304 8.57 -55.85 -2.94
CA ILE A 304 9.93 -55.41 -2.64
C ILE A 304 9.90 -53.86 -2.67
N ARG A 305 9.44 -53.26 -1.55
CA ARG A 305 9.56 -51.83 -1.27
C ARG A 305 10.58 -51.60 -0.17
#